data_cb9c4fb9a3c91d6d16f928bfee42a824
#
_entry.id   cb9c4fb9a3c91d6d16f928bfee42a824
#
_cell.length_a   1.000
_cell.length_b   1.000
_cell.length_c   1.000
_cell.angle_alpha   90.00
_cell.angle_beta   90.00
_cell.angle_gamma   90.00
#
_symmetry.space_group_name_H-M   'P 1'
#
loop_
_entity.id
_entity.type
_entity.pdbx_description
1 polymer ?
#
loop_
_entity_poly.entity_id
_entity_poly.type
_entity_poly.pdbx_seq_one_letter_code
_entity_poly.pdbx_strand_id
1 'polypeptide(L)'
;MNKLFTALSVVFLLMSSCSVGQNNNDIHITEFQTKMESSEYILVDVRTKQEFAEGHIKGAINIDYLSENFSIEIQELDLENPVLLYCRSGNRSGKAMKIMNELGYLEVYNLEGGIKGWISKNNLVITE
;
A
#
# COMPACT_ATOMS: atom_id res chain seq x y z
N MET A 1 -12.80 -61.45 33.36
CA MET A 1 -12.68 -60.03 33.67
C MET A 1 -11.95 -59.36 32.54
N ASN A 2 -12.69 -58.82 31.62
CA ASN A 2 -12.10 -58.13 30.47
C ASN A 2 -12.21 -56.65 30.73
N LYS A 3 -11.06 -56.00 30.92
CA LYS A 3 -10.98 -54.56 31.02
C LYS A 3 -10.84 -54.01 29.58
N LEU A 4 -11.93 -53.46 29.06
CA LEU A 4 -11.91 -52.68 27.85
C LEU A 4 -11.27 -51.34 28.18
N PHE A 5 -10.07 -51.10 27.66
CA PHE A 5 -9.49 -49.78 27.57
C PHE A 5 -10.02 -49.08 26.35
N THR A 6 -11.00 -48.23 26.53
CA THR A 6 -11.43 -47.29 25.49
C THR A 6 -10.40 -46.18 25.45
N ALA A 7 -9.53 -46.24 24.45
CA ALA A 7 -8.65 -45.15 24.13
C ALA A 7 -9.48 -44.00 23.47
N LEU A 8 -9.72 -42.96 24.24
CA LEU A 8 -10.33 -41.75 23.79
C LEU A 8 -9.27 -40.96 23.00
N SER A 9 -9.29 -41.13 21.69
CA SER A 9 -8.46 -40.35 20.76
C SER A 9 -8.98 -38.94 20.72
N VAL A 10 -8.34 -38.05 21.47
CA VAL A 10 -8.59 -36.61 21.35
C VAL A 10 -7.90 -36.11 20.08
N VAL A 11 -8.68 -35.98 19.01
CA VAL A 11 -8.24 -35.30 17.82
C VAL A 11 -8.18 -33.81 18.14
N PHE A 12 -6.98 -33.34 18.43
CA PHE A 12 -6.70 -31.90 18.55
C PHE A 12 -6.67 -31.31 17.15
N LEU A 13 -7.81 -30.77 16.73
CA LEU A 13 -7.88 -29.98 15.52
C LEU A 13 -7.08 -28.69 15.76
N LEU A 14 -5.86 -28.66 15.26
CA LEU A 14 -5.09 -27.43 15.15
C LEU A 14 -5.80 -26.54 14.12
N MET A 15 -6.67 -25.71 14.61
CA MET A 15 -7.17 -24.57 13.85
C MET A 15 -5.98 -23.63 13.64
N SER A 16 -5.28 -23.85 12.53
CA SER A 16 -4.30 -22.89 12.04
C SER A 16 -5.07 -21.62 11.68
N SER A 17 -5.16 -20.72 12.64
CA SER A 17 -5.65 -19.38 12.41
C SER A 17 -4.61 -18.67 11.55
N CYS A 18 -4.79 -18.70 10.24
CA CYS A 18 -4.14 -17.75 9.36
C CYS A 18 -4.68 -16.36 9.71
N SER A 19 -4.06 -15.70 10.66
CA SER A 19 -4.20 -14.27 10.79
C SER A 19 -3.56 -13.68 9.52
N VAL A 20 -4.39 -13.27 8.56
CA VAL A 20 -3.97 -12.35 7.51
C VAL A 20 -3.64 -11.06 8.25
N GLY A 21 -2.35 -10.92 8.64
CA GLY A 21 -1.85 -9.68 9.20
C GLY A 21 -2.15 -8.59 8.19
N GLN A 22 -2.91 -7.57 8.58
CA GLN A 22 -2.94 -6.32 7.84
C GLN A 22 -1.51 -5.81 7.86
N ASN A 23 -0.79 -6.00 6.75
CA ASN A 23 0.50 -5.37 6.55
C ASN A 23 0.24 -3.87 6.46
N ASN A 24 0.36 -3.21 7.60
CA ASN A 24 0.38 -1.77 7.61
C ASN A 24 1.73 -1.33 7.06
N ASN A 25 1.77 -1.09 5.76
CA ASN A 25 2.96 -0.63 5.04
C ASN A 25 2.99 0.89 4.93
N ASP A 26 2.55 1.57 5.98
CA ASP A 26 2.84 2.99 6.17
C ASP A 26 4.32 3.11 6.52
N ILE A 27 5.08 3.77 5.67
CA ILE A 27 6.53 3.90 5.84
C ILE A 27 6.96 5.34 6.02
N HIS A 28 7.99 5.52 6.80
CA HIS A 28 8.57 6.83 7.03
C HIS A 28 9.24 7.38 5.77
N ILE A 29 9.31 8.70 5.66
CA ILE A 29 9.87 9.41 4.51
C ILE A 29 11.28 8.94 4.13
N THR A 30 12.14 8.62 5.08
CA THR A 30 13.50 8.14 4.80
C THR A 30 13.51 6.78 4.12
N GLU A 31 12.65 5.86 4.54
CA GLU A 31 12.48 4.57 3.89
C GLU A 31 11.84 4.73 2.51
N PHE A 32 10.87 5.61 2.39
CA PHE A 32 10.22 5.94 1.12
C PHE A 32 11.22 6.47 0.10
N GLN A 33 12.09 7.41 0.50
CA GLN A 33 13.17 7.94 -0.34
C GLN A 33 14.13 6.84 -0.81
N THR A 34 14.54 5.96 0.09
CA THR A 34 15.43 4.84 -0.25
C THR A 34 14.80 3.93 -1.31
N LYS A 35 13.51 3.62 -1.16
CA LYS A 35 12.78 2.82 -2.14
C LYS A 35 12.62 3.53 -3.49
N MET A 36 12.43 4.85 -3.49
CA MET A 36 12.36 5.65 -4.72
C MET A 36 13.65 5.61 -5.56
N GLU A 37 14.80 5.39 -4.95
CA GLU A 37 16.08 5.28 -5.65
C GLU A 37 16.16 4.01 -6.51
N SER A 38 15.37 3.00 -6.20
CA SER A 38 15.25 1.78 -6.99
C SER A 38 14.28 2.00 -8.16
N SER A 39 14.74 1.70 -9.38
CA SER A 39 13.91 1.78 -10.59
C SER A 39 12.76 0.75 -10.65
N GLU A 40 12.70 -0.16 -9.70
CA GLU A 40 11.66 -1.18 -9.63
C GLU A 40 10.31 -0.65 -9.15
N TYR A 41 10.31 0.43 -8.37
CA TYR A 41 9.10 0.99 -7.76
C TYR A 41 8.37 1.92 -8.72
N ILE A 42 7.05 1.75 -8.79
CA ILE A 42 6.15 2.71 -9.43
C ILE A 42 5.69 3.69 -8.36
N LEU A 43 5.89 4.98 -8.60
CA LEU A 43 5.45 6.05 -7.71
C LEU A 43 4.10 6.59 -8.18
N VAL A 44 3.08 6.50 -7.33
CA VAL A 44 1.71 6.91 -7.64
C VAL A 44 1.23 7.98 -6.68
N ASP A 45 0.87 9.12 -7.23
CA ASP A 45 0.14 10.18 -6.53
C ASP A 45 -1.37 9.92 -6.68
N VAL A 46 -2.04 9.62 -5.58
CA VAL A 46 -3.48 9.32 -5.59
C VAL A 46 -4.35 10.53 -5.28
N ARG A 47 -3.76 11.73 -5.35
CA ARG A 47 -4.52 12.99 -5.22
C ARG A 47 -5.29 13.30 -6.49
N THR A 48 -6.12 14.33 -6.44
CA THR A 48 -6.82 14.82 -7.62
C THR A 48 -5.86 15.33 -8.69
N LYS A 49 -6.32 15.36 -9.93
CA LYS A 49 -5.58 15.92 -11.06
C LYS A 49 -5.13 17.36 -10.83
N GLN A 50 -5.99 18.16 -10.20
CA GLN A 50 -5.67 19.55 -9.87
C GLN A 50 -4.54 19.63 -8.84
N GLU A 51 -4.61 18.87 -7.76
CA GLU A 51 -3.55 18.83 -6.75
C GLU A 51 -2.20 18.39 -7.37
N PHE A 52 -2.24 17.36 -8.22
CA PHE A 52 -1.06 16.88 -8.94
C PHE A 52 -0.42 17.95 -9.82
N ALA A 53 -1.23 18.68 -10.57
CA ALA A 53 -0.75 19.77 -11.44
C ALA A 53 -0.14 20.93 -10.67
N GLU A 54 -0.61 21.21 -9.46
CA GLU A 54 -0.07 22.26 -8.58
C GLU A 54 1.31 21.93 -8.01
N GLY A 55 1.69 20.66 -8.02
CA GLY A 55 3.00 20.20 -7.57
C GLY A 55 2.95 18.74 -7.12
N HIS A 56 3.92 17.95 -7.57
CA HIS A 56 4.01 16.53 -7.26
C HIS A 56 5.47 16.08 -7.12
N ILE A 57 5.67 14.92 -6.57
CA ILE A 57 6.99 14.31 -6.45
C ILE A 57 7.45 13.86 -7.84
N LYS A 58 8.66 14.21 -8.23
CA LYS A 58 9.22 13.86 -9.54
C LYS A 58 9.15 12.35 -9.79
N GLY A 59 8.66 11.97 -10.96
CA GLY A 59 8.48 10.58 -11.38
C GLY A 59 7.15 9.97 -11.01
N ALA A 60 6.29 10.68 -10.27
CA ALA A 60 4.96 10.19 -9.92
C ALA A 60 4.02 10.20 -11.14
N ILE A 61 3.23 9.14 -11.24
CA ILE A 61 2.03 9.13 -12.08
C ILE A 61 0.81 9.46 -11.22
N ASN A 62 -0.21 10.05 -11.82
CA ASN A 62 -1.42 10.43 -11.09
C ASN A 62 -2.56 9.44 -11.37
N ILE A 63 -3.06 8.82 -10.31
CA ILE A 63 -4.29 8.01 -10.35
C ILE A 63 -5.18 8.50 -9.21
N ASP A 64 -6.20 9.28 -9.52
CA ASP A 64 -7.06 9.94 -8.55
C ASP A 64 -7.92 8.93 -7.77
N TYR A 65 -7.66 8.80 -6.48
CA TYR A 65 -8.44 7.92 -5.58
C TYR A 65 -9.92 8.30 -5.53
N LEU A 66 -10.27 9.57 -5.70
CA LEU A 66 -11.65 10.07 -5.66
C LEU A 66 -12.38 9.90 -7.00
N SER A 67 -11.68 9.50 -8.05
CA SER A 67 -12.28 9.22 -9.36
C SER A 67 -13.13 7.95 -9.31
N GLU A 68 -14.27 7.95 -9.99
CA GLU A 68 -15.08 6.75 -10.21
C GLU A 68 -14.31 5.66 -10.97
N ASN A 69 -13.29 6.06 -11.71
CA ASN A 69 -12.45 5.16 -12.50
C ASN A 69 -11.22 4.62 -11.74
N PHE A 70 -11.04 4.99 -10.46
CA PHE A 70 -9.85 4.60 -9.71
C PHE A 70 -9.56 3.11 -9.78
N SER A 71 -10.57 2.26 -9.54
CA SER A 71 -10.41 0.81 -9.55
C SER A 71 -10.01 0.26 -10.91
N ILE A 72 -10.41 0.93 -11.98
CA ILE A 72 -10.04 0.53 -13.35
C ILE A 72 -8.60 0.97 -13.65
N GLU A 73 -8.29 2.23 -13.37
CA GLU A 73 -6.97 2.80 -13.64
C GLU A 73 -5.86 2.12 -12.82
N ILE A 74 -6.11 1.83 -11.56
CA ILE A 74 -5.11 1.17 -10.71
C ILE A 74 -4.77 -0.24 -11.20
N GLN A 75 -5.72 -0.95 -11.80
CA GLN A 75 -5.52 -2.29 -12.33
C GLN A 75 -4.73 -2.34 -13.64
N GLU A 76 -4.42 -1.19 -14.24
CA GLU A 76 -3.49 -1.09 -15.36
C GLU A 76 -2.03 -1.29 -14.93
N LEU A 77 -1.75 -1.15 -13.62
CA LEU A 77 -0.44 -1.44 -13.06
C LEU A 77 -0.25 -2.95 -12.88
N ASP A 78 0.96 -3.43 -13.18
CA ASP A 78 1.32 -4.82 -12.97
C ASP A 78 1.29 -5.19 -11.48
N LEU A 79 0.61 -6.30 -11.13
CA LEU A 79 0.50 -6.80 -9.76
C LEU A 79 1.87 -7.13 -9.12
N GLU A 80 2.85 -7.50 -9.93
CA GLU A 80 4.19 -7.89 -9.47
C GLU A 80 5.11 -6.68 -9.24
N ASN A 81 4.80 -5.53 -9.81
CA ASN A 81 5.59 -4.33 -9.60
C ASN A 81 5.32 -3.74 -8.22
N PRO A 82 6.37 -3.45 -7.44
CA PRO A 82 6.20 -2.75 -6.18
C PRO A 82 5.76 -1.31 -6.40
N VAL A 83 4.85 -0.83 -5.56
CA VAL A 83 4.21 0.47 -5.70
C VAL A 83 4.42 1.31 -4.45
N LEU A 84 4.81 2.55 -4.66
CA LEU A 84 4.86 3.60 -3.65
C LEU A 84 3.69 4.55 -3.86
N LEU A 85 2.88 4.74 -2.84
CA LEU A 85 1.71 5.63 -2.87
C LEU A 85 1.93 6.84 -1.98
N TYR A 86 1.41 7.97 -2.40
CA TYR A 86 1.21 9.10 -1.50
C TYR A 86 -0.04 9.89 -1.87
N CYS A 87 -0.56 10.60 -0.88
CA CYS A 87 -1.54 11.66 -1.07
C CYS A 87 -1.08 12.92 -0.32
N ARG A 88 -1.99 13.77 0.10
CA ARG A 88 -1.62 14.98 0.85
C ARG A 88 -1.05 14.67 2.23
N SER A 89 -1.72 13.83 3.01
CA SER A 89 -1.41 13.55 4.42
C SER A 89 -1.32 12.06 4.78
N GLY A 90 -1.56 11.16 3.84
CA GLY A 90 -1.51 9.71 4.01
C GLY A 90 -2.85 9.00 4.12
N ASN A 91 -3.98 9.72 4.21
CA ASN A 91 -5.31 9.13 4.41
C ASN A 91 -5.85 8.46 3.13
N ARG A 92 -5.97 9.19 2.04
CA ARG A 92 -6.45 8.63 0.75
C ARG A 92 -5.54 7.52 0.25
N SER A 93 -4.23 7.73 0.34
CA SER A 93 -3.23 6.73 -0.06
C SER A 93 -3.26 5.48 0.82
N GLY A 94 -3.53 5.61 2.11
CA GLY A 94 -3.73 4.47 3.00
C GLY A 94 -4.94 3.62 2.61
N LYS A 95 -6.04 4.27 2.22
CA LYS A 95 -7.24 3.59 1.71
C LYS A 95 -6.99 2.95 0.33
N ALA A 96 -6.27 3.64 -0.54
CA ALA A 96 -5.87 3.10 -1.84
C ALA A 96 -4.98 1.86 -1.68
N MET A 97 -4.02 1.90 -0.76
CA MET A 97 -3.17 0.76 -0.43
C MET A 97 -3.99 -0.45 0.01
N LYS A 98 -5.00 -0.25 0.85
CA LYS A 98 -5.89 -1.34 1.28
C LYS A 98 -6.62 -1.98 0.11
N ILE A 99 -7.16 -1.17 -0.80
CA ILE A 99 -7.82 -1.67 -2.02
C ILE A 99 -6.82 -2.46 -2.88
N MET A 100 -5.62 -1.94 -3.07
CA MET A 100 -4.60 -2.62 -3.87
C MET A 100 -4.17 -3.95 -3.25
N ASN A 101 -4.03 -4.03 -1.94
CA ASN A 101 -3.74 -5.28 -1.24
C ASN A 101 -4.86 -6.32 -1.47
N GLU A 102 -6.12 -5.89 -1.42
CA GLU A 102 -7.28 -6.74 -1.71
C GLU A 102 -7.31 -7.21 -3.18
N LEU A 103 -6.80 -6.40 -4.11
CA LEU A 103 -6.67 -6.74 -5.53
C LEU A 103 -5.50 -7.69 -5.84
N GLY A 104 -4.64 -7.96 -4.86
CA GLY A 104 -3.53 -8.90 -5.01
C GLY A 104 -2.17 -8.28 -5.33
N TYR A 105 -2.01 -6.95 -5.20
CA TYR A 105 -0.70 -6.32 -5.28
C TYR A 105 0.20 -6.82 -4.15
N LEU A 106 1.39 -7.30 -4.48
CA LEU A 106 2.28 -7.97 -3.53
C LEU A 106 3.02 -6.99 -2.61
N GLU A 107 3.43 -5.84 -3.16
CA GLU A 107 4.19 -4.82 -2.44
C GLU A 107 3.61 -3.43 -2.70
N VAL A 108 2.94 -2.89 -1.70
CA VAL A 108 2.41 -1.53 -1.72
C VAL A 108 2.80 -0.83 -0.44
N TYR A 109 3.37 0.35 -0.55
CA TYR A 109 3.79 1.17 0.59
C TYR A 109 3.15 2.55 0.50
N ASN A 110 2.77 3.08 1.64
CA ASN A 110 2.19 4.42 1.78
C ASN A 110 3.17 5.37 2.47
N LEU A 111 3.36 6.55 1.90
CA LEU A 111 4.15 7.60 2.53
C LEU A 111 3.39 8.16 3.75
N GLU A 112 3.87 7.85 4.94
CA GLU A 112 3.38 8.46 6.18
C GLU A 112 3.58 9.98 6.14
N GLY A 113 2.51 10.73 6.40
CA GLY A 113 2.52 12.20 6.33
C GLY A 113 2.35 12.79 4.94
N GLY A 114 2.38 11.98 3.88
CA GLY A 114 2.12 12.39 2.51
C GLY A 114 3.05 13.48 1.97
N ILE A 115 2.63 14.15 0.88
CA ILE A 115 3.42 15.24 0.27
C ILE A 115 3.57 16.45 1.20
N LYS A 116 2.64 16.65 2.12
CA LYS A 116 2.76 17.71 3.14
C LYS A 116 3.99 17.49 4.01
N GLY A 117 4.22 16.28 4.48
CA GLY A 117 5.44 15.89 5.21
C GLY A 117 6.69 15.98 4.35
N TRP A 118 6.59 15.56 3.10
CA TRP A 118 7.66 15.65 2.10
C TRP A 118 8.17 17.09 1.93
N ILE A 119 7.26 18.04 1.73
CA ILE A 119 7.58 19.46 1.57
C ILE A 119 8.15 20.04 2.87
N SER A 120 7.61 19.66 4.03
CA SER A 120 8.07 20.15 5.34
C SER A 120 9.52 19.76 5.66
N LYS A 121 10.03 18.71 5.02
CA LYS A 121 11.43 18.25 5.08
C LYS A 121 12.31 18.87 3.99
N ASN A 122 11.85 19.94 3.33
CA ASN A 122 12.54 20.62 2.25
C ASN A 122 12.79 19.77 1.00
N ASN A 123 12.01 18.73 0.79
CA ASN A 123 12.07 17.95 -0.45
C ASN A 123 11.35 18.69 -1.58
N LEU A 124 11.86 18.53 -2.79
CA LEU A 124 11.37 19.23 -3.97
C LEU A 124 10.11 18.59 -4.54
N VAL A 125 9.26 19.44 -5.09
CA VAL A 125 8.14 19.05 -5.95
C VAL A 125 8.28 19.76 -7.30
N ILE A 126 7.69 19.17 -8.32
CA ILE A 126 7.67 19.70 -9.67
C ILE A 126 6.25 20.01 -10.12
N THR A 127 6.12 20.90 -11.08
CA THR A 127 4.85 21.30 -11.70
C THR A 127 4.95 21.09 -13.21
N GLU A 128 4.57 19.93 -13.69
CA GLU A 128 4.48 19.65 -15.14
C GLU A 128 3.08 19.25 -15.54
#